data_8e3e73c6cf06b685a27fc5e73e8c3766
#
_entry.id   8e3e73c6cf06b685a27fc5e73e8c3766
#
_cell.length_a   1.000
_cell.length_b   1.000
_cell.length_c   1.000
_cell.angle_alpha   90.00
_cell.angle_beta   90.00
_cell.angle_gamma   90.00
#
_symmetry.space_group_name_H-M   'P 1'
#
loop_
_entity.id
_entity.type
_entity.pdbx_description
1 polymer ?
#
loop_
_entity_poly.entity_id
_entity_poly.type
_entity_poly.pdbx_seq_one_letter_code
_entity_poly.pdbx_strand_id
1 'polypeptide(L)'
;MRKFNVAVVGATGAVGEELFRVMEEVDFPVGELLPLASAKSVGMEIEFKGKHYKVKELTEKVFSEHEIDIAFFSAGGSVSEKFAKFAADSGAVVIDNTSHFRMDKDIPLVVPECNPSDIAMWKNRGIIANPNCSTIQMVQILKPLNDAFGINRVDVSTYQAASGAGKEGMEELVVQMQKFFEFKLDECEPKVFAHRLALNVIPHIDVFLDNDYTKEEMKMVNETQKILHKDIEVSATCVRVPVLRSHSEAITIHFDKDVSADAAREVLSKAPSVVVVDNPAKKEYPMPTISSDTNETYVGRIRVDNFRSNVLHLWCSADQILVGAATNAVRIAQKWIAMQE
;
A
#
# COMPACT_ATOMS: atom_id res chain seq x y z
N MET A 1 15.83 -3.83 24.65
CA MET A 1 15.14 -4.40 23.48
C MET A 1 16.20 -4.91 22.51
N ARG A 2 16.05 -6.12 21.96
CA ARG A 2 16.93 -6.66 20.93
C ARG A 2 16.90 -5.73 19.71
N LYS A 3 18.07 -5.50 19.10
CA LYS A 3 18.16 -4.78 17.82
C LYS A 3 18.24 -5.78 16.68
N PHE A 4 17.75 -5.38 15.53
CA PHE A 4 17.65 -6.21 14.33
C PHE A 4 18.46 -5.57 13.20
N ASN A 5 19.21 -6.37 12.47
CA ASN A 5 19.90 -5.93 11.27
C ASN A 5 18.91 -5.90 10.11
N VAL A 6 18.77 -4.74 9.47
CA VAL A 6 17.73 -4.47 8.49
C VAL A 6 18.34 -4.18 7.13
N ALA A 7 17.90 -4.92 6.11
CA ALA A 7 18.18 -4.59 4.72
C ALA A 7 16.96 -3.93 4.06
N VAL A 8 17.19 -2.92 3.22
CA VAL A 8 16.14 -2.28 2.40
C VAL A 8 16.54 -2.39 0.93
N VAL A 9 15.86 -3.27 0.20
CA VAL A 9 16.04 -3.47 -1.24
C VAL A 9 15.14 -2.50 -2.01
N GLY A 10 15.74 -1.65 -2.84
CA GLY A 10 15.07 -0.51 -3.47
C GLY A 10 15.16 0.76 -2.63
N ALA A 11 16.25 0.91 -1.88
CA ALA A 11 16.49 1.97 -0.90
C ALA A 11 16.34 3.41 -1.44
N THR A 12 16.58 3.63 -2.74
CA THR A 12 16.50 4.95 -3.39
C THR A 12 15.17 5.22 -4.10
N GLY A 13 14.23 4.28 -4.03
CA GLY A 13 12.88 4.42 -4.56
C GLY A 13 11.96 5.17 -3.60
N ALA A 14 10.78 5.62 -4.09
CA ALA A 14 9.82 6.38 -3.27
C ALA A 14 9.42 5.64 -1.99
N VAL A 15 9.12 4.34 -2.06
CA VAL A 15 8.78 3.52 -0.89
C VAL A 15 10.01 3.26 -0.01
N GLY A 16 11.20 3.07 -0.61
CA GLY A 16 12.45 2.84 0.13
C GLY A 16 12.80 4.01 1.05
N GLU A 17 12.67 5.24 0.56
CA GLU A 17 12.90 6.45 1.36
C GLU A 17 11.89 6.57 2.50
N GLU A 18 10.62 6.27 2.25
CA GLU A 18 9.59 6.31 3.31
C GLU A 18 9.76 5.18 4.34
N LEU A 19 10.31 4.02 3.96
CA LEU A 19 10.64 2.96 4.94
C LEU A 19 11.63 3.49 6.01
N PHE A 20 12.66 4.25 5.61
CA PHE A 20 13.59 4.84 6.58
C PHE A 20 12.87 5.84 7.48
N ARG A 21 12.07 6.74 6.91
CA ARG A 21 11.30 7.74 7.66
C ARG A 21 10.36 7.06 8.67
N VAL A 22 9.57 6.09 8.25
CA VAL A 22 8.64 5.38 9.13
C VAL A 22 9.38 4.64 10.25
N MET A 23 10.49 3.97 9.92
CA MET A 23 11.31 3.30 10.95
C MET A 23 11.87 4.28 11.97
N GLU A 24 12.21 5.52 11.59
CA GLU A 24 12.61 6.58 12.53
C GLU A 24 11.45 7.04 13.40
N GLU A 25 10.30 7.35 12.80
CA GLU A 25 9.09 7.82 13.49
C GLU A 25 8.64 6.86 14.60
N VAL A 26 8.69 5.55 14.33
CA VAL A 26 8.28 4.53 15.30
C VAL A 26 9.41 4.03 16.20
N ASP A 27 10.59 4.67 16.14
CA ASP A 27 11.81 4.23 16.83
C ASP A 27 12.10 2.72 16.64
N PHE A 28 12.02 2.26 15.41
CA PHE A 28 12.22 0.85 15.07
C PHE A 28 13.60 0.37 15.55
N PRO A 29 13.71 -0.83 16.17
CA PRO A 29 14.93 -1.30 16.83
C PRO A 29 15.99 -1.80 15.83
N VAL A 30 16.52 -0.89 15.01
CA VAL A 30 17.56 -1.18 14.02
C VAL A 30 18.93 -1.33 14.71
N GLY A 31 19.62 -2.45 14.44
CA GLY A 31 21.01 -2.68 14.77
C GLY A 31 21.93 -2.09 13.69
N GLU A 32 22.11 -2.85 12.61
CA GLU A 32 22.77 -2.39 11.39
C GLU A 32 21.76 -2.15 10.29
N LEU A 33 22.02 -1.13 9.44
CA LEU A 33 21.19 -0.80 8.29
C LEU A 33 21.98 -1.02 7.01
N LEU A 34 21.39 -1.80 6.09
CA LEU A 34 21.96 -2.13 4.79
C LEU A 34 21.06 -1.64 3.66
N PRO A 35 21.24 -0.42 3.14
CA PRO A 35 20.50 0.06 1.98
C PRO A 35 21.07 -0.58 0.69
N LEU A 36 20.19 -1.23 -0.07
CA LEU A 36 20.52 -1.97 -1.30
C LEU A 36 19.75 -1.40 -2.50
N ALA A 37 20.44 -1.23 -3.62
CA ALA A 37 19.83 -0.79 -4.86
C ALA A 37 20.60 -1.35 -6.08
N SER A 38 20.19 -0.95 -7.29
CA SER A 38 20.91 -1.28 -8.53
C SER A 38 22.30 -0.61 -8.56
N ALA A 39 23.19 -1.12 -9.42
CA ALA A 39 24.54 -0.55 -9.65
C ALA A 39 24.54 0.97 -9.90
N LYS A 40 23.46 1.52 -10.47
CA LYS A 40 23.33 2.97 -10.77
C LYS A 40 23.28 3.84 -9.50
N SER A 41 22.83 3.29 -8.39
CA SER A 41 22.66 4.01 -7.13
C SER A 41 23.78 3.74 -6.12
N VAL A 42 24.77 2.92 -6.45
CA VAL A 42 25.87 2.58 -5.57
C VAL A 42 26.65 3.83 -5.17
N GLY A 43 26.92 3.97 -3.88
CA GLY A 43 27.63 5.11 -3.30
C GLY A 43 26.77 6.32 -2.97
N MET A 44 25.48 6.33 -3.37
CA MET A 44 24.53 7.31 -2.80
C MET A 44 24.45 7.14 -1.30
N GLU A 45 24.15 8.22 -0.59
CA GLU A 45 24.02 8.22 0.86
C GLU A 45 22.57 8.31 1.28
N ILE A 46 22.20 7.49 2.26
CA ILE A 46 20.91 7.52 2.96
C ILE A 46 21.18 7.99 4.38
N GLU A 47 20.47 9.01 4.82
CA GLU A 47 20.48 9.42 6.23
C GLU A 47 19.43 8.60 7.00
N PHE A 48 19.84 8.08 8.17
CA PHE A 48 18.95 7.37 9.10
C PHE A 48 19.43 7.58 10.54
N LYS A 49 18.56 8.11 11.40
CA LYS A 49 18.86 8.45 12.81
C LYS A 49 20.16 9.27 12.94
N GLY A 50 20.33 10.26 12.04
CA GLY A 50 21.49 11.16 12.02
C GLY A 50 22.82 10.52 11.59
N LYS A 51 22.79 9.33 11.00
CA LYS A 51 23.94 8.64 10.42
C LYS A 51 23.76 8.47 8.93
N HIS A 52 24.87 8.52 8.19
CA HIS A 52 24.90 8.30 6.75
C HIS A 52 25.31 6.87 6.42
N TYR A 53 24.52 6.21 5.59
CA TYR A 53 24.74 4.86 5.11
C TYR A 53 24.90 4.87 3.60
N LYS A 54 25.99 4.28 3.10
CA LYS A 54 26.21 4.17 1.66
C LYS A 54 25.38 3.05 1.07
N VAL A 55 24.66 3.36 0.00
CA VAL A 55 23.92 2.36 -0.80
C VAL A 55 24.92 1.39 -1.42
N LYS A 56 24.68 0.10 -1.22
CA LYS A 56 25.42 -1.00 -1.83
C LYS A 56 24.65 -1.62 -3.00
N GLU A 57 25.38 -2.29 -3.88
CA GLU A 57 24.77 -3.02 -4.98
C GLU A 57 24.02 -4.26 -4.46
N LEU A 58 22.81 -4.47 -4.97
CA LEU A 58 22.05 -5.68 -4.72
C LEU A 58 22.63 -6.84 -5.53
N THR A 59 23.22 -7.80 -4.86
CA THR A 59 23.75 -9.04 -5.42
C THR A 59 23.26 -10.25 -4.63
N GLU A 60 23.34 -11.44 -5.22
CA GLU A 60 22.97 -12.68 -4.52
C GLU A 60 23.85 -12.91 -3.27
N LYS A 61 25.13 -12.52 -3.34
CA LYS A 61 26.10 -12.72 -2.27
C LYS A 61 25.89 -11.80 -1.07
N VAL A 62 25.29 -10.62 -1.26
CA VAL A 62 25.16 -9.63 -0.19
C VAL A 62 24.42 -10.19 1.03
N PHE A 63 23.46 -11.10 0.81
CA PHE A 63 22.72 -11.72 1.90
C PHE A 63 23.51 -12.79 2.67
N SER A 64 24.54 -13.37 2.07
CA SER A 64 25.46 -14.30 2.75
C SER A 64 26.67 -13.62 3.38
N GLU A 65 26.97 -12.39 2.96
CA GLU A 65 28.10 -11.58 3.48
C GLU A 65 27.71 -10.73 4.69
N HIS A 66 26.40 -10.59 4.96
CA HIS A 66 25.85 -9.79 6.06
C HIS A 66 24.84 -10.60 6.86
N GLU A 67 24.90 -10.49 8.18
CA GLU A 67 23.83 -11.00 9.05
C GLU A 67 22.63 -10.06 8.95
N ILE A 68 21.52 -10.53 8.37
CA ILE A 68 20.29 -9.78 8.17
C ILE A 68 19.16 -10.50 8.89
N ASP A 69 18.45 -9.82 9.78
CA ASP A 69 17.27 -10.34 10.46
C ASP A 69 15.98 -10.05 9.65
N ILE A 70 15.90 -8.86 9.05
CA ILE A 70 14.71 -8.37 8.33
C ILE A 70 15.13 -7.75 7.00
N ALA A 71 14.48 -8.12 5.91
CA ALA A 71 14.71 -7.58 4.59
C ALA A 71 13.42 -7.03 3.97
N PHE A 72 13.32 -5.71 3.81
CA PHE A 72 12.24 -5.05 3.09
C PHE A 72 12.54 -5.01 1.59
N PHE A 73 11.61 -5.47 0.76
CA PHE A 73 11.73 -5.48 -0.69
C PHE A 73 10.73 -4.52 -1.33
N SER A 74 11.21 -3.53 -2.08
CA SER A 74 10.40 -2.54 -2.79
C SER A 74 10.97 -2.12 -4.15
N ALA A 75 11.69 -3.03 -4.83
CA ALA A 75 12.41 -2.74 -6.08
C ALA A 75 11.73 -3.33 -7.35
N GLY A 76 10.47 -3.77 -7.23
CA GLY A 76 9.70 -4.37 -8.32
C GLY A 76 9.72 -5.90 -8.33
N GLY A 77 8.68 -6.51 -8.94
CA GLY A 77 8.41 -7.95 -8.86
C GLY A 77 9.54 -8.84 -9.38
N SER A 78 10.21 -8.47 -10.46
CA SER A 78 11.35 -9.22 -11.00
C SER A 78 12.56 -9.24 -10.06
N VAL A 79 12.73 -8.19 -9.25
CA VAL A 79 13.78 -8.15 -8.23
C VAL A 79 13.42 -9.08 -7.08
N SER A 80 12.17 -9.05 -6.62
CA SER A 80 11.71 -9.97 -5.57
C SER A 80 11.78 -11.43 -6.02
N GLU A 81 11.34 -11.74 -7.22
CA GLU A 81 11.45 -13.07 -7.84
C GLU A 81 12.87 -13.60 -7.78
N LYS A 82 13.84 -12.76 -8.16
CA LYS A 82 15.25 -13.15 -8.24
C LYS A 82 15.92 -13.23 -6.86
N PHE A 83 15.68 -12.27 -5.98
CA PHE A 83 16.54 -12.07 -4.79
C PHE A 83 15.88 -12.41 -3.45
N ALA A 84 14.54 -12.43 -3.34
CA ALA A 84 13.90 -12.66 -2.05
C ALA A 84 14.24 -14.02 -1.44
N LYS A 85 14.37 -15.04 -2.27
CA LYS A 85 14.77 -16.37 -1.82
C LYS A 85 16.17 -16.37 -1.19
N PHE A 86 17.13 -15.65 -1.75
CA PHE A 86 18.49 -15.60 -1.17
C PHE A 86 18.48 -14.94 0.21
N ALA A 87 17.67 -13.88 0.40
CA ALA A 87 17.49 -13.26 1.70
C ALA A 87 16.84 -14.21 2.72
N ALA A 88 15.78 -14.92 2.32
CA ALA A 88 15.09 -15.89 3.18
C ALA A 88 16.00 -17.08 3.53
N ASP A 89 16.74 -17.62 2.57
CA ASP A 89 17.67 -18.74 2.77
C ASP A 89 18.85 -18.35 3.69
N SER A 90 19.20 -17.07 3.78
CA SER A 90 20.21 -16.55 4.72
C SER A 90 19.70 -16.39 6.15
N GLY A 91 18.40 -16.61 6.39
CA GLY A 91 17.76 -16.53 7.71
C GLY A 91 16.98 -15.23 7.96
N ALA A 92 16.95 -14.30 7.01
CA ALA A 92 16.15 -13.09 7.13
C ALA A 92 14.66 -13.38 6.93
N VAL A 93 13.79 -12.67 7.67
CA VAL A 93 12.40 -12.54 7.25
C VAL A 93 12.29 -11.48 6.16
N VAL A 94 11.75 -11.87 5.01
CA VAL A 94 11.50 -10.97 3.89
C VAL A 94 10.10 -10.38 3.99
N ILE A 95 9.97 -9.06 3.94
CA ILE A 95 8.69 -8.36 3.81
C ILE A 95 8.66 -7.74 2.42
N ASP A 96 7.89 -8.37 1.52
CA ASP A 96 7.87 -8.03 0.11
C ASP A 96 6.70 -7.14 -0.27
N ASN A 97 6.99 -5.90 -0.65
CA ASN A 97 6.00 -4.91 -1.08
C ASN A 97 5.59 -5.08 -2.57
N THR A 98 6.21 -6.01 -3.30
CA THR A 98 5.87 -6.24 -4.71
C THR A 98 4.66 -7.15 -4.87
N SER A 99 4.16 -7.26 -6.11
CA SER A 99 3.02 -8.16 -6.38
C SER A 99 3.42 -9.63 -6.60
N HIS A 100 4.74 -9.94 -6.58
CA HIS A 100 5.21 -11.26 -7.04
C HIS A 100 4.65 -12.42 -6.21
N PHE A 101 4.72 -12.33 -4.88
CA PHE A 101 4.35 -13.45 -3.99
C PHE A 101 2.94 -13.36 -3.41
N ARG A 102 2.19 -12.28 -3.67
CA ARG A 102 0.92 -12.02 -2.98
C ARG A 102 -0.10 -13.14 -3.08
N MET A 103 -0.15 -13.83 -4.21
CA MET A 103 -1.14 -14.88 -4.46
C MET A 103 -0.61 -16.30 -4.24
N ASP A 104 0.65 -16.46 -3.82
CA ASP A 104 1.20 -17.75 -3.43
C ASP A 104 0.48 -18.27 -2.18
N LYS A 105 0.02 -19.53 -2.21
CA LYS A 105 -0.82 -20.09 -1.13
C LYS A 105 -0.05 -20.29 0.18
N ASP A 106 1.24 -20.49 0.11
CA ASP A 106 2.15 -20.74 1.23
C ASP A 106 2.85 -19.48 1.74
N ILE A 107 2.59 -18.32 1.14
CA ILE A 107 3.08 -17.01 1.57
C ILE A 107 1.91 -16.18 2.11
N PRO A 108 1.97 -15.70 3.37
CA PRO A 108 0.92 -14.85 3.92
C PRO A 108 0.91 -13.48 3.26
N LEU A 109 -0.31 -12.96 3.03
CA LEU A 109 -0.58 -11.60 2.56
C LEU A 109 -1.19 -10.82 3.72
N VAL A 110 -0.47 -9.83 4.28
CA VAL A 110 -0.78 -9.33 5.61
C VAL A 110 -1.08 -7.84 5.65
N VAL A 111 -2.21 -7.51 6.27
CA VAL A 111 -2.51 -6.19 6.85
C VAL A 111 -2.66 -6.40 8.36
N PRO A 112 -1.74 -5.89 9.19
CA PRO A 112 -1.69 -6.20 10.62
C PRO A 112 -2.97 -5.90 11.41
N GLU A 113 -3.77 -4.95 10.95
CA GLU A 113 -5.07 -4.60 11.52
C GLU A 113 -6.18 -5.59 11.13
N CYS A 114 -5.96 -6.42 10.11
CA CYS A 114 -6.98 -7.32 9.55
C CYS A 114 -6.72 -8.78 9.88
N ASN A 115 -5.51 -9.28 9.60
CA ASN A 115 -5.16 -10.70 9.70
C ASN A 115 -3.76 -10.94 10.32
N PRO A 116 -3.46 -10.38 11.50
CA PRO A 116 -2.12 -10.48 12.12
C PRO A 116 -1.69 -11.93 12.41
N SER A 117 -2.62 -12.86 12.60
CA SER A 117 -2.33 -14.29 12.82
C SER A 117 -1.61 -14.94 11.65
N ASP A 118 -1.85 -14.46 10.43
CA ASP A 118 -1.28 -15.03 9.21
C ASP A 118 0.24 -14.85 9.14
N ILE A 119 0.78 -13.87 9.88
CA ILE A 119 2.23 -13.67 9.99
C ILE A 119 2.95 -14.98 10.36
N ALA A 120 2.33 -15.84 11.17
CA ALA A 120 2.93 -17.13 11.58
C ALA A 120 3.30 -18.03 10.38
N MET A 121 2.64 -17.84 9.23
CA MET A 121 2.94 -18.59 8.00
C MET A 121 4.28 -18.18 7.36
N TRP A 122 4.93 -17.11 7.83
CA TRP A 122 6.26 -16.72 7.33
C TRP A 122 7.27 -17.87 7.34
N LYS A 123 7.13 -18.79 8.30
CA LYS A 123 7.99 -19.97 8.45
C LYS A 123 7.98 -20.90 7.24
N ASN A 124 6.97 -20.83 6.38
CA ASN A 124 6.87 -21.69 5.22
C ASN A 124 7.98 -21.38 4.20
N ARG A 125 8.24 -20.08 3.95
CA ARG A 125 9.21 -19.65 2.93
C ARG A 125 10.11 -18.48 3.37
N GLY A 126 10.04 -18.04 4.62
CA GLY A 126 10.78 -16.86 5.08
C GLY A 126 10.24 -15.54 4.53
N ILE A 127 9.07 -15.53 3.88
CA ILE A 127 8.53 -14.38 3.16
C ILE A 127 7.14 -14.04 3.69
N ILE A 128 6.86 -12.73 3.84
CA ILE A 128 5.55 -12.14 4.09
C ILE A 128 5.28 -11.13 2.98
N ALA A 129 4.16 -11.27 2.27
CA ALA A 129 3.77 -10.34 1.23
C ALA A 129 3.00 -9.14 1.82
N ASN A 130 3.37 -7.93 1.40
CA ASN A 130 2.65 -6.68 1.67
C ASN A 130 1.65 -6.44 0.53
N PRO A 131 0.36 -6.19 0.82
CA PRO A 131 -0.67 -6.09 -0.21
C PRO A 131 -0.54 -4.87 -1.14
N ASN A 132 -1.42 -4.82 -2.13
CA ASN A 132 -1.62 -3.66 -2.99
C ASN A 132 -2.07 -2.43 -2.17
N CYS A 133 -1.60 -1.26 -2.56
CA CYS A 133 -1.84 -0.03 -1.82
C CYS A 133 -3.34 0.33 -1.69
N SER A 134 -4.11 0.17 -2.76
CA SER A 134 -5.56 0.39 -2.70
C SER A 134 -6.25 -0.70 -1.87
N THR A 135 -5.81 -1.94 -1.98
CA THR A 135 -6.35 -3.03 -1.13
C THR A 135 -6.16 -2.76 0.35
N ILE A 136 -4.97 -2.30 0.78
CA ILE A 136 -4.68 -2.07 2.21
C ILE A 136 -5.67 -1.09 2.82
N GLN A 137 -5.82 0.11 2.24
CA GLN A 137 -6.73 1.13 2.77
C GLN A 137 -8.19 0.66 2.76
N MET A 138 -8.60 -0.08 1.73
CA MET A 138 -9.95 -0.64 1.64
C MET A 138 -10.20 -1.68 2.72
N VAL A 139 -9.34 -2.67 2.90
CA VAL A 139 -9.58 -3.75 3.87
C VAL A 139 -9.50 -3.29 5.33
N GLN A 140 -8.75 -2.23 5.64
CA GLN A 140 -8.76 -1.61 6.97
C GLN A 140 -10.16 -1.07 7.35
N ILE A 141 -10.95 -0.66 6.36
CA ILE A 141 -12.34 -0.24 6.53
C ILE A 141 -13.28 -1.45 6.49
N LEU A 142 -13.06 -2.37 5.54
CA LEU A 142 -13.94 -3.52 5.36
C LEU A 142 -13.88 -4.50 6.53
N LYS A 143 -12.72 -4.74 7.13
CA LYS A 143 -12.54 -5.72 8.21
C LYS A 143 -13.45 -5.44 9.42
N PRO A 144 -13.42 -4.25 10.06
CA PRO A 144 -14.29 -3.96 11.19
C PRO A 144 -15.78 -3.97 10.83
N LEU A 145 -16.14 -3.51 9.63
CA LEU A 145 -17.53 -3.55 9.16
C LEU A 145 -18.01 -4.98 8.88
N ASN A 146 -17.13 -5.83 8.31
CA ASN A 146 -17.45 -7.24 8.08
C ASN A 146 -17.64 -8.00 9.40
N ASP A 147 -16.79 -7.76 10.38
CA ASP A 147 -16.88 -8.40 11.70
C ASP A 147 -18.18 -8.02 12.42
N ALA A 148 -18.64 -6.76 12.26
CA ALA A 148 -19.84 -6.27 12.92
C ALA A 148 -21.13 -6.64 12.18
N PHE A 149 -21.14 -6.62 10.85
CA PHE A 149 -22.39 -6.63 10.08
C PHE A 149 -22.47 -7.71 9.01
N GLY A 150 -21.33 -8.33 8.62
CA GLY A 150 -21.24 -9.30 7.53
C GLY A 150 -21.35 -8.63 6.15
N ILE A 151 -20.27 -8.66 5.39
CA ILE A 151 -20.23 -8.11 4.01
C ILE A 151 -20.35 -9.26 3.03
N ASN A 152 -21.19 -9.10 2.00
CA ASN A 152 -21.31 -10.05 0.90
C ASN A 152 -20.76 -9.51 -0.42
N ARG A 153 -20.86 -8.18 -0.67
CA ARG A 153 -20.38 -7.56 -1.90
C ARG A 153 -19.81 -6.17 -1.65
N VAL A 154 -18.78 -5.83 -2.43
CA VAL A 154 -18.16 -4.50 -2.48
C VAL A 154 -18.03 -4.06 -3.93
N ASP A 155 -18.56 -2.89 -4.26
CA ASP A 155 -18.31 -2.21 -5.52
C ASP A 155 -17.45 -0.99 -5.21
N VAL A 156 -16.27 -0.88 -5.87
CA VAL A 156 -15.29 0.17 -5.59
C VAL A 156 -14.79 0.85 -6.86
N SER A 157 -14.71 2.17 -6.81
CA SER A 157 -13.99 2.95 -7.80
C SER A 157 -12.84 3.68 -7.12
N THR A 158 -11.63 3.49 -7.62
CA THR A 158 -10.45 4.16 -7.06
C THR A 158 -10.11 5.43 -7.83
N TYR A 159 -9.51 6.39 -7.14
CA TYR A 159 -8.96 7.63 -7.65
C TYR A 159 -7.50 7.68 -7.22
N GLN A 160 -6.63 7.05 -8.04
CA GLN A 160 -5.26 6.78 -7.66
C GLN A 160 -4.31 7.88 -8.13
N ALA A 161 -3.51 8.41 -7.20
CA ALA A 161 -2.53 9.44 -7.45
C ALA A 161 -1.37 8.98 -8.33
N ALA A 162 -0.69 9.93 -8.98
CA ALA A 162 0.47 9.70 -9.84
C ALA A 162 1.61 8.96 -9.13
N SER A 163 1.79 9.18 -7.83
CA SER A 163 2.81 8.54 -7.00
C SER A 163 2.73 7.01 -6.93
N GLY A 164 1.56 6.42 -7.26
CA GLY A 164 1.43 4.97 -7.44
C GLY A 164 2.30 4.40 -8.58
N ALA A 165 2.72 5.25 -9.52
CA ALA A 165 3.70 4.93 -10.56
C ALA A 165 5.15 5.36 -10.17
N GLY A 166 5.39 5.65 -8.89
CA GLY A 166 6.70 6.04 -8.39
C GLY A 166 7.08 7.49 -8.67
N LYS A 167 8.36 7.81 -8.47
CA LYS A 167 8.90 9.17 -8.68
C LYS A 167 8.69 9.65 -10.11
N GLU A 168 8.91 8.81 -11.09
CA GLU A 168 8.76 9.14 -12.52
C GLU A 168 7.33 9.55 -12.87
N GLY A 169 6.32 8.89 -12.27
CA GLY A 169 4.91 9.26 -12.47
C GLY A 169 4.56 10.63 -11.89
N MET A 170 5.10 10.97 -10.72
CA MET A 170 4.93 12.31 -10.13
C MET A 170 5.62 13.38 -10.97
N GLU A 171 6.85 13.13 -11.40
CA GLU A 171 7.62 14.06 -12.26
C GLU A 171 6.90 14.29 -13.58
N GLU A 172 6.38 13.23 -14.22
CA GLU A 172 5.63 13.38 -15.47
C GLU A 172 4.40 14.28 -15.29
N LEU A 173 3.61 14.09 -14.21
CA LEU A 173 2.47 14.96 -13.93
C LEU A 173 2.90 16.40 -13.71
N VAL A 174 3.96 16.65 -12.95
CA VAL A 174 4.48 18.01 -12.69
C VAL A 174 4.92 18.67 -14.00
N VAL A 175 5.67 17.96 -14.84
CA VAL A 175 6.11 18.48 -16.14
C VAL A 175 4.92 18.78 -17.05
N GLN A 176 3.91 17.91 -17.09
CA GLN A 176 2.69 18.14 -17.86
C GLN A 176 1.94 19.39 -17.37
N MET A 177 1.85 19.63 -16.05
CA MET A 177 1.25 20.83 -15.48
C MET A 177 2.05 22.09 -15.81
N GLN A 178 3.38 22.05 -15.78
CA GLN A 178 4.23 23.16 -16.23
C GLN A 178 3.99 23.49 -17.72
N LYS A 179 3.93 22.47 -18.55
CA LYS A 179 3.64 22.63 -20.01
C LYS A 179 2.25 23.20 -20.26
N PHE A 180 1.27 22.88 -19.43
CA PHE A 180 -0.05 23.51 -19.49
C PHE A 180 0.03 25.03 -19.31
N PHE A 181 0.75 25.52 -18.32
CA PHE A 181 0.92 26.96 -18.08
C PHE A 181 1.78 27.66 -19.15
N GLU A 182 2.62 26.90 -19.86
CA GLU A 182 3.36 27.40 -21.03
C GLU A 182 2.54 27.38 -22.35
N PHE A 183 1.28 26.93 -22.33
CA PHE A 183 0.44 26.68 -23.51
C PHE A 183 1.04 25.65 -24.48
N LYS A 184 1.81 24.68 -23.97
CA LYS A 184 2.51 23.64 -24.72
C LYS A 184 2.13 22.22 -24.30
N LEU A 185 0.97 22.05 -23.69
CA LEU A 185 0.56 20.75 -23.17
C LEU A 185 0.43 19.68 -24.26
N ASP A 186 0.03 20.06 -25.46
CA ASP A 186 -0.11 19.15 -26.60
C ASP A 186 1.25 18.70 -27.20
N GLU A 187 2.35 19.37 -26.82
CA GLU A 187 3.72 18.95 -27.17
C GLU A 187 4.27 17.90 -26.19
N CYS A 188 3.55 17.59 -25.11
CA CYS A 188 4.01 16.68 -24.05
C CYS A 188 3.47 15.28 -24.28
N GLU A 189 4.29 14.38 -24.80
CA GLU A 189 3.94 12.98 -24.92
C GLU A 189 4.10 12.24 -23.58
N PRO A 190 3.11 11.43 -23.15
CA PRO A 190 3.20 10.62 -21.95
C PRO A 190 4.25 9.52 -22.12
N LYS A 191 5.00 9.24 -21.05
CA LYS A 191 6.06 8.21 -21.02
C LYS A 191 5.79 7.13 -19.97
N VAL A 192 5.19 7.53 -18.85
CA VAL A 192 4.89 6.65 -17.72
C VAL A 192 3.44 6.17 -17.78
N PHE A 193 2.51 7.08 -18.11
CA PHE A 193 1.09 6.75 -18.22
C PHE A 193 0.71 6.46 -19.67
N ALA A 194 -0.37 5.68 -19.86
CA ALA A 194 -0.89 5.36 -21.19
C ALA A 194 -1.38 6.58 -21.98
N HIS A 195 -1.79 7.63 -21.27
CA HIS A 195 -2.26 8.90 -21.79
C HIS A 195 -1.77 10.06 -20.94
N ARG A 196 -1.86 11.28 -21.45
CA ARG A 196 -1.63 12.50 -20.67
C ARG A 196 -2.51 12.49 -19.43
N LEU A 197 -1.90 12.66 -18.24
CA LEU A 197 -2.60 12.67 -16.96
C LEU A 197 -3.07 14.06 -16.54
N ALA A 198 -2.26 15.11 -16.81
CA ALA A 198 -2.65 16.49 -16.48
C ALA A 198 -4.00 16.87 -17.10
N LEU A 199 -4.93 17.35 -16.27
CA LEU A 199 -6.31 17.73 -16.64
C LEU A 199 -7.12 16.56 -17.26
N ASN A 200 -6.83 15.32 -16.86
CA ASN A 200 -7.46 14.12 -17.38
C ASN A 200 -7.69 13.10 -16.27
N VAL A 201 -8.54 12.11 -16.54
CA VAL A 201 -8.68 10.87 -15.75
C VAL A 201 -8.50 9.68 -16.67
N ILE A 202 -7.73 8.68 -16.24
CA ILE A 202 -7.41 7.51 -17.07
C ILE A 202 -7.97 6.28 -16.36
N PRO A 203 -9.07 5.66 -16.88
CA PRO A 203 -9.67 4.45 -16.30
C PRO A 203 -8.86 3.19 -16.69
N HIS A 204 -7.56 3.22 -16.41
CA HIS A 204 -6.61 2.18 -16.78
C HIS A 204 -5.36 2.29 -15.89
N ILE A 205 -5.14 1.26 -15.07
CA ILE A 205 -3.92 1.11 -14.27
C ILE A 205 -3.45 -0.33 -14.40
N ASP A 206 -2.15 -0.53 -14.73
CA ASP A 206 -1.52 -1.81 -15.05
C ASP A 206 -2.07 -2.39 -16.38
N VAL A 207 -1.78 -3.63 -16.71
CA VAL A 207 -2.14 -4.28 -17.98
C VAL A 207 -3.56 -4.85 -17.95
N PHE A 208 -4.22 -4.86 -19.10
CA PHE A 208 -5.50 -5.56 -19.26
C PHE A 208 -5.29 -7.07 -19.29
N LEU A 209 -6.25 -7.80 -18.74
CA LEU A 209 -6.34 -9.25 -18.76
C LEU A 209 -7.41 -9.72 -19.77
N ASP A 210 -7.50 -11.02 -20.00
CA ASP A 210 -8.43 -11.62 -20.97
C ASP A 210 -9.92 -11.40 -20.65
N ASN A 211 -10.23 -10.99 -19.43
CA ASN A 211 -11.58 -10.70 -18.96
C ASN A 211 -11.92 -9.19 -18.99
N ASP A 212 -11.15 -8.40 -19.70
CA ASP A 212 -11.27 -6.94 -19.82
C ASP A 212 -11.04 -6.14 -18.52
N TYR A 213 -10.74 -6.82 -17.39
CA TYR A 213 -10.27 -6.16 -16.18
C TYR A 213 -8.78 -5.88 -16.27
N THR A 214 -8.33 -4.85 -15.56
CA THR A 214 -6.89 -4.63 -15.39
C THR A 214 -6.34 -5.53 -14.29
N LYS A 215 -5.03 -5.77 -14.32
CA LYS A 215 -4.34 -6.50 -13.26
C LYS A 215 -4.47 -5.77 -11.90
N GLU A 216 -4.52 -4.43 -11.90
CA GLU A 216 -4.75 -3.64 -10.69
C GLU A 216 -6.12 -3.92 -10.07
N GLU A 217 -7.17 -3.98 -10.87
CA GLU A 217 -8.52 -4.31 -10.41
C GLU A 217 -8.59 -5.73 -9.85
N MET A 218 -7.97 -6.69 -10.51
CA MET A 218 -7.94 -8.08 -10.02
C MET A 218 -7.11 -8.27 -8.76
N LYS A 219 -6.11 -7.41 -8.49
CA LYS A 219 -5.44 -7.38 -7.18
C LYS A 219 -6.43 -7.03 -6.08
N MET A 220 -7.26 -6.00 -6.26
CA MET A 220 -8.27 -5.64 -5.25
C MET A 220 -9.25 -6.78 -4.98
N VAL A 221 -9.67 -7.51 -6.02
CA VAL A 221 -10.57 -8.68 -5.87
C VAL A 221 -9.88 -9.78 -5.06
N ASN A 222 -8.76 -10.30 -5.58
CA ASN A 222 -8.13 -11.50 -5.04
C ASN A 222 -7.48 -11.28 -3.68
N GLU A 223 -6.85 -10.13 -3.49
CA GLU A 223 -6.17 -9.80 -2.24
C GLU A 223 -7.17 -9.55 -1.11
N THR A 224 -8.30 -8.89 -1.37
CA THR A 224 -9.37 -8.70 -0.38
C THR A 224 -9.89 -10.03 0.15
N GLN A 225 -10.18 -10.98 -0.74
CA GLN A 225 -10.66 -12.32 -0.36
C GLN A 225 -9.59 -13.06 0.48
N LYS A 226 -8.33 -12.98 0.07
CA LYS A 226 -7.21 -13.63 0.77
C LYS A 226 -7.00 -13.06 2.17
N ILE A 227 -7.00 -11.73 2.32
CA ILE A 227 -6.77 -11.03 3.60
C ILE A 227 -7.93 -11.25 4.58
N LEU A 228 -9.17 -11.17 4.08
CA LEU A 228 -10.36 -11.29 4.94
C LEU A 228 -10.80 -12.74 5.17
N HIS A 229 -10.13 -13.72 4.53
CA HIS A 229 -10.51 -15.15 4.58
C HIS A 229 -11.99 -15.39 4.28
N LYS A 230 -12.54 -14.62 3.34
CA LYS A 230 -13.94 -14.66 3.00
C LYS A 230 -14.15 -14.46 1.50
N ASP A 231 -15.06 -15.24 0.93
CA ASP A 231 -15.51 -15.12 -0.45
C ASP A 231 -16.47 -13.93 -0.59
N ILE A 232 -15.88 -12.71 -0.56
CA ILE A 232 -16.62 -11.47 -0.78
C ILE A 232 -16.59 -11.17 -2.29
N GLU A 233 -17.75 -10.89 -2.87
CA GLU A 233 -17.82 -10.40 -4.24
C GLU A 233 -17.23 -8.99 -4.29
N VAL A 234 -16.17 -8.78 -5.06
CA VAL A 234 -15.57 -7.45 -5.27
C VAL A 234 -15.60 -7.10 -6.74
N SER A 235 -16.13 -5.92 -7.05
CA SER A 235 -16.08 -5.32 -8.38
C SER A 235 -15.31 -4.00 -8.28
N ALA A 236 -14.21 -3.88 -9.02
CA ALA A 236 -13.32 -2.72 -8.94
C ALA A 236 -13.19 -2.04 -10.31
N THR A 237 -13.12 -0.70 -10.29
CA THR A 237 -12.67 0.12 -11.42
C THR A 237 -11.55 1.02 -10.94
N CYS A 238 -10.35 0.86 -11.48
CA CYS A 238 -9.17 1.59 -11.06
C CYS A 238 -8.86 2.76 -12.00
N VAL A 239 -8.89 3.98 -11.48
CA VAL A 239 -8.72 5.21 -12.25
C VAL A 239 -7.49 5.99 -11.78
N ARG A 240 -6.61 6.36 -12.71
CA ARG A 240 -5.51 7.29 -12.45
C ARG A 240 -6.02 8.73 -12.55
N VAL A 241 -5.76 9.55 -11.54
CA VAL A 241 -6.19 10.95 -11.47
C VAL A 241 -5.00 11.90 -11.31
N PRO A 242 -5.13 13.18 -11.71
CA PRO A 242 -4.05 14.16 -11.66
C PRO A 242 -3.83 14.72 -10.24
N VAL A 243 -3.62 13.82 -9.29
CA VAL A 243 -3.27 14.07 -7.90
C VAL A 243 -1.87 13.51 -7.68
N LEU A 244 -1.01 14.25 -6.98
CA LEU A 244 0.39 13.84 -6.79
C LEU A 244 0.51 12.65 -5.83
N ARG A 245 -0.15 12.72 -4.66
CA ARG A 245 -0.01 11.75 -3.56
C ARG A 245 -1.36 11.49 -2.90
N SER A 246 -1.54 10.34 -2.28
CA SER A 246 -2.76 9.79 -1.68
C SER A 246 -3.77 9.25 -2.69
N HIS A 247 -4.16 7.99 -2.47
CA HIS A 247 -5.27 7.37 -3.19
C HIS A 247 -6.58 7.62 -2.46
N SER A 248 -7.63 7.80 -3.24
CA SER A 248 -9.00 7.86 -2.70
C SER A 248 -9.87 6.78 -3.33
N GLU A 249 -10.94 6.38 -2.65
CA GLU A 249 -11.85 5.36 -3.13
C GLU A 249 -13.29 5.71 -2.78
N ALA A 250 -14.20 5.53 -3.74
CA ALA A 250 -15.63 5.49 -3.53
C ALA A 250 -16.06 4.03 -3.39
N ILE A 251 -16.55 3.66 -2.22
CA ILE A 251 -16.85 2.27 -1.87
C ILE A 251 -18.35 2.13 -1.59
N THR A 252 -18.98 1.14 -2.23
CA THR A 252 -20.34 0.70 -1.95
C THR A 252 -20.28 -0.69 -1.35
N ILE A 253 -20.85 -0.86 -0.16
CA ILE A 253 -20.79 -2.11 0.60
C ILE A 253 -22.20 -2.66 0.78
N HIS A 254 -22.39 -3.92 0.41
CA HIS A 254 -23.63 -4.67 0.61
C HIS A 254 -23.46 -5.62 1.81
N PHE A 255 -24.38 -5.53 2.74
CA PHE A 255 -24.35 -6.31 3.98
C PHE A 255 -25.45 -7.38 3.99
N ASP A 256 -25.28 -8.37 4.86
CA ASP A 256 -26.27 -9.43 5.08
C ASP A 256 -27.53 -8.93 5.81
N LYS A 257 -27.44 -7.76 6.46
CA LYS A 257 -28.51 -7.13 7.24
C LYS A 257 -28.49 -5.61 7.11
N ASP A 258 -29.56 -4.97 7.54
CA ASP A 258 -29.66 -3.51 7.58
C ASP A 258 -28.57 -2.89 8.46
N VAL A 259 -27.97 -1.81 8.00
CA VAL A 259 -26.89 -1.11 8.69
C VAL A 259 -27.17 0.39 8.66
N SER A 260 -27.19 1.03 9.83
CA SER A 260 -27.27 2.48 9.89
C SER A 260 -25.89 3.15 9.72
N ALA A 261 -25.89 4.37 9.17
CA ALA A 261 -24.66 5.14 9.04
C ALA A 261 -23.99 5.44 10.40
N ASP A 262 -24.79 5.64 11.46
CA ASP A 262 -24.26 5.91 12.80
C ASP A 262 -23.60 4.67 13.41
N ALA A 263 -24.19 3.48 13.23
CA ALA A 263 -23.56 2.23 13.66
C ALA A 263 -22.23 1.98 12.91
N ALA A 264 -22.18 2.28 11.63
CA ALA A 264 -20.95 2.16 10.86
C ALA A 264 -19.87 3.17 11.33
N ARG A 265 -20.25 4.43 11.60
CA ARG A 265 -19.33 5.44 12.18
C ARG A 265 -18.79 5.00 13.54
N GLU A 266 -19.64 4.45 14.40
CA GLU A 266 -19.23 3.94 15.70
C GLU A 266 -18.21 2.81 15.59
N VAL A 267 -18.43 1.84 14.70
CA VAL A 267 -17.49 0.74 14.44
C VAL A 267 -16.17 1.27 13.90
N LEU A 268 -16.21 2.14 12.89
CA LEU A 268 -15.02 2.67 12.24
C LEU A 268 -14.21 3.60 13.15
N SER A 269 -14.87 4.36 14.04
CA SER A 269 -14.16 5.23 15.01
C SER A 269 -13.34 4.46 16.06
N LYS A 270 -13.60 3.17 16.24
CA LYS A 270 -12.86 2.27 17.13
C LYS A 270 -11.84 1.40 16.40
N ALA A 271 -11.86 1.44 15.07
CA ALA A 271 -10.97 0.62 14.26
C ALA A 271 -9.52 1.14 14.30
N PRO A 272 -8.51 0.27 14.46
CA PRO A 272 -7.13 0.69 14.45
C PRO A 272 -6.74 1.28 13.09
N SER A 273 -5.93 2.33 13.10
CA SER A 273 -5.42 3.00 11.90
C SER A 273 -6.48 3.62 10.98
N VAL A 274 -7.70 3.79 11.49
CA VAL A 274 -8.81 4.45 10.77
C VAL A 274 -9.21 5.73 11.49
N VAL A 275 -9.34 6.83 10.72
CA VAL A 275 -9.80 8.13 11.21
C VAL A 275 -11.09 8.51 10.50
N VAL A 276 -12.17 8.68 11.28
CA VAL A 276 -13.46 9.12 10.74
C VAL A 276 -13.50 10.63 10.63
N VAL A 277 -13.62 11.15 9.39
CA VAL A 277 -13.82 12.57 9.07
C VAL A 277 -15.11 12.68 8.28
N ASP A 278 -16.23 12.87 8.96
CA ASP A 278 -17.56 12.80 8.34
C ASP A 278 -18.54 13.82 8.92
N ASN A 279 -18.34 15.09 8.57
CA ASN A 279 -19.26 16.18 8.92
C ASN A 279 -19.65 16.99 7.68
N PRO A 280 -20.65 16.52 6.91
CA PRO A 280 -21.08 17.20 5.67
C PRO A 280 -21.55 18.64 5.89
N ALA A 281 -22.15 18.95 7.03
CA ALA A 281 -22.62 20.31 7.35
C ALA A 281 -21.48 21.33 7.44
N LYS A 282 -20.30 20.88 7.87
CA LYS A 282 -19.06 21.67 7.90
C LYS A 282 -18.18 21.46 6.68
N LYS A 283 -18.59 20.62 5.70
CA LYS A 283 -17.78 20.22 4.55
C LYS A 283 -16.48 19.51 4.93
N GLU A 284 -16.50 18.76 6.04
CA GLU A 284 -15.38 17.98 6.53
C GLU A 284 -15.52 16.52 6.02
N TYR A 285 -14.59 16.07 5.19
CA TYR A 285 -14.52 14.75 4.60
C TYR A 285 -13.08 14.43 4.15
N PRO A 286 -12.70 13.16 3.98
CA PRO A 286 -11.34 12.80 3.55
C PRO A 286 -10.98 13.34 2.17
N MET A 287 -9.76 13.84 2.04
CA MET A 287 -9.18 14.32 0.78
C MET A 287 -7.68 14.01 0.75
N PRO A 288 -7.06 13.89 -0.43
CA PRO A 288 -5.61 13.72 -0.57
C PRO A 288 -4.79 14.77 0.18
N THR A 289 -5.26 16.01 0.24
CA THR A 289 -4.57 17.13 0.92
C THR A 289 -4.50 17.00 2.44
N ILE A 290 -5.30 16.13 3.05
CA ILE A 290 -5.28 15.87 4.49
C ILE A 290 -4.76 14.48 4.84
N SER A 291 -4.77 13.54 3.91
CA SER A 291 -4.28 12.18 4.12
C SER A 291 -2.83 11.98 3.68
N SER A 292 -2.27 12.89 2.87
CA SER A 292 -0.86 12.82 2.48
C SER A 292 0.05 13.06 3.68
N ASP A 293 1.14 12.34 3.74
CA ASP A 293 2.13 12.35 4.82
C ASP A 293 1.61 11.89 6.18
N THR A 294 0.51 11.09 6.20
CA THR A 294 -0.04 10.50 7.41
C THR A 294 -0.05 8.96 7.33
N ASN A 295 -0.11 8.33 8.50
CA ASN A 295 -0.04 6.87 8.64
C ASN A 295 -1.42 6.22 8.89
N GLU A 296 -2.51 6.94 8.62
CA GLU A 296 -3.89 6.51 8.85
C GLU A 296 -4.70 6.48 7.56
N THR A 297 -5.73 5.64 7.54
CA THR A 297 -6.77 5.65 6.51
C THR A 297 -7.93 6.52 6.98
N TYR A 298 -8.20 7.58 6.25
CA TYR A 298 -9.31 8.48 6.54
C TYR A 298 -10.58 8.02 5.84
N VAL A 299 -11.70 8.00 6.56
CA VAL A 299 -13.00 7.58 6.03
C VAL A 299 -14.09 8.60 6.36
N GLY A 300 -15.00 8.80 5.43
CA GLY A 300 -16.12 9.71 5.59
C GLY A 300 -17.15 9.55 4.47
N ARG A 301 -18.07 10.53 4.35
CA ARG A 301 -19.21 10.44 3.43
C ARG A 301 -20.03 9.17 3.63
N ILE A 302 -20.11 8.70 4.88
CA ILE A 302 -20.80 7.47 5.28
C ILE A 302 -22.30 7.73 5.25
N ARG A 303 -23.01 6.98 4.39
CA ARG A 303 -24.45 7.13 4.20
C ARG A 303 -25.09 5.85 3.74
N VAL A 304 -26.32 5.62 4.18
CA VAL A 304 -27.13 4.49 3.70
C VAL A 304 -27.63 4.79 2.28
N ASP A 305 -27.72 3.78 1.45
CA ASP A 305 -28.33 3.89 0.12
C ASP A 305 -29.80 4.32 0.21
N ASN A 306 -30.25 5.12 -0.76
CA ASN A 306 -31.61 5.66 -0.74
C ASN A 306 -32.71 4.61 -0.92
N PHE A 307 -32.37 3.45 -1.46
CA PHE A 307 -33.33 2.40 -1.84
C PHE A 307 -33.13 1.09 -1.08
N ARG A 308 -31.95 0.91 -0.43
CA ARG A 308 -31.56 -0.34 0.22
C ARG A 308 -30.95 -0.07 1.58
N SER A 309 -31.63 -0.50 2.65
CA SER A 309 -31.19 -0.33 4.04
C SER A 309 -29.96 -1.15 4.42
N ASN A 310 -29.63 -2.17 3.63
CA ASN A 310 -28.46 -3.02 3.81
C ASN A 310 -27.26 -2.62 2.91
N VAL A 311 -27.25 -1.41 2.36
CA VAL A 311 -26.17 -0.89 1.52
C VAL A 311 -25.66 0.44 2.05
N LEU A 312 -24.36 0.54 2.25
CA LEU A 312 -23.67 1.78 2.60
C LEU A 312 -22.77 2.26 1.47
N HIS A 313 -22.72 3.57 1.32
CA HIS A 313 -21.70 4.25 0.52
C HIS A 313 -20.77 5.00 1.46
N LEU A 314 -19.48 4.94 1.18
CA LEU A 314 -18.46 5.72 1.89
C LEU A 314 -17.36 6.17 0.92
N TRP A 315 -16.51 7.05 1.44
CA TRP A 315 -15.33 7.56 0.75
C TRP A 315 -14.14 7.43 1.69
N CYS A 316 -13.01 6.95 1.17
CA CYS A 316 -11.78 6.99 1.93
C CYS A 316 -10.65 7.67 1.16
N SER A 317 -9.62 8.05 1.89
CA SER A 317 -8.37 8.56 1.35
C SER A 317 -7.22 8.18 2.28
N ALA A 318 -6.11 7.69 1.72
CA ALA A 318 -4.92 7.33 2.48
C ALA A 318 -3.65 7.59 1.65
N ASP A 319 -2.54 7.81 2.33
CA ASP A 319 -1.24 7.92 1.68
C ASP A 319 -0.75 6.55 1.24
N GLN A 320 -0.78 6.29 -0.06
CA GLN A 320 -0.47 4.97 -0.59
C GLN A 320 1.02 4.61 -0.54
N ILE A 321 1.93 5.58 -0.34
CA ILE A 321 3.36 5.29 -0.15
C ILE A 321 3.62 4.91 1.32
N LEU A 322 2.86 5.48 2.23
CA LEU A 322 2.90 5.18 3.67
C LEU A 322 1.98 4.02 4.02
N VAL A 323 0.69 4.29 4.23
CA VAL A 323 -0.32 3.29 4.61
C VAL A 323 -0.31 2.12 3.64
N GLY A 324 -0.29 2.41 2.34
CA GLY A 324 -0.35 1.41 1.28
C GLY A 324 0.96 0.65 1.04
N ALA A 325 2.07 1.02 1.71
CA ALA A 325 3.39 0.42 1.46
C ALA A 325 4.28 0.43 2.71
N ALA A 326 5.00 1.53 2.95
CA ALA A 326 6.07 1.59 3.97
C ALA A 326 5.54 1.35 5.38
N THR A 327 4.47 2.03 5.78
CA THR A 327 3.89 1.90 7.12
C THR A 327 3.34 0.50 7.38
N ASN A 328 2.61 -0.09 6.41
CA ASN A 328 2.11 -1.46 6.57
C ASN A 328 3.28 -2.46 6.67
N ALA A 329 4.32 -2.32 5.85
CA ALA A 329 5.50 -3.17 5.91
C ALA A 329 6.22 -3.09 7.27
N VAL A 330 6.41 -1.88 7.81
CA VAL A 330 7.02 -1.68 9.14
C VAL A 330 6.13 -2.26 10.24
N ARG A 331 4.80 -2.10 10.17
CA ARG A 331 3.85 -2.72 11.12
C ARG A 331 3.88 -4.25 11.06
N ILE A 332 4.03 -4.84 9.87
CA ILE A 332 4.25 -6.29 9.72
C ILE A 332 5.52 -6.70 10.49
N ALA A 333 6.63 -5.98 10.29
CA ALA A 333 7.88 -6.25 10.99
C ALA A 333 7.74 -6.15 12.51
N GLN A 334 7.07 -5.09 13.01
CA GLN A 334 6.81 -4.92 14.44
C GLN A 334 6.00 -6.08 15.03
N LYS A 335 4.96 -6.53 14.32
CA LYS A 335 4.17 -7.69 14.73
C LYS A 335 4.98 -8.99 14.71
N TRP A 336 5.81 -9.18 13.67
CA TRP A 336 6.71 -10.31 13.60
C TRP A 336 7.71 -10.33 14.75
N ILE A 337 8.31 -9.18 15.09
CA ILE A 337 9.23 -9.04 16.24
C ILE A 337 8.53 -9.44 17.54
N ALA A 338 7.32 -8.93 17.78
CA ALA A 338 6.53 -9.26 18.97
C ALA A 338 6.17 -10.74 19.10
N MET A 339 6.21 -11.50 18.00
CA MET A 339 6.00 -12.97 18.02
C MET A 339 7.30 -13.75 18.31
N GLN A 340 8.47 -13.09 18.30
CA GLN A 340 9.76 -13.70 18.62
C GLN A 340 10.13 -13.53 20.11
N GLU A 341 9.48 -12.62 20.81
CA GLU A 341 9.60 -12.41 22.27
C GLU A 341 8.67 -13.35 23.06
#